data_c4c45141b4cbb8ed92aed16c7685667c
#
_entry.id   c4c45141b4cbb8ed92aed16c7685667c
#
_cell.length_a   1.000
_cell.length_b   1.000
_cell.length_c   1.000
_cell.angle_alpha   90.00
_cell.angle_beta   90.00
_cell.angle_gamma   90.00
#
_symmetry.space_group_name_H-M   'P 1'
#
loop_
_entity.id
_entity.type
_entity.pdbx_description
1 polymer ?
#
loop_
_entity_poly.entity_id
_entity_poly.type
_entity_poly.pdbx_seq_one_letter_code
_entity_poly.pdbx_strand_id
1 'polypeptide(L)'
;MQTDTELAVLENLYGSGKAESSRAPTQRALARTAGLSLGMTNVLLKRFTEKGWVTVKRVNARNLHYALTPEGVQEIARRTYRYLKRTARSTALYRDLLEEHVLAAKREGVRTLVLAGPSDLDFILEYVCERHGLVFLKTADPVRARALDGPEVRTVYAEGVPEEARLPGSRGLADILAGRASGAEGGE
;
A
#
# COMPACT_ATOMS: atom_id res chain seq x y z
N MET A 1 0.89 12.08 -1.59
CA MET A 1 2.13 12.38 -0.83
C MET A 1 1.90 13.32 0.36
N GLN A 2 1.32 14.51 0.21
CA GLN A 2 1.19 15.46 1.35
C GLN A 2 0.31 14.93 2.50
N THR A 3 -0.74 14.18 2.19
CA THR A 3 -1.69 13.63 3.18
C THR A 3 -1.05 12.57 4.09
N ASP A 4 -0.12 11.77 3.55
CA ASP A 4 0.55 10.70 4.30
C ASP A 4 1.58 11.26 5.28
N THR A 5 2.29 12.31 4.87
CA THR A 5 3.26 13.01 5.72
C THR A 5 2.59 13.70 6.92
N GLU A 6 1.45 14.36 6.70
CA GLU A 6 0.66 14.96 7.78
C GLU A 6 0.15 13.93 8.76
N LEU A 7 -0.34 12.79 8.26
CA LEU A 7 -0.81 11.68 9.09
C LEU A 7 0.33 11.11 9.93
N ALA A 8 1.50 10.86 9.33
CA ALA A 8 2.66 10.37 10.04
C ALA A 8 3.09 11.27 11.21
N VAL A 9 3.05 12.59 11.05
CA VAL A 9 3.36 13.52 12.15
C VAL A 9 2.32 13.45 13.26
N LEU A 10 1.02 13.36 12.93
CA LEU A 10 -0.05 13.22 13.92
C LEU A 10 0.04 11.89 14.67
N GLU A 11 0.32 10.79 13.98
CA GLU A 11 0.49 9.46 14.59
C GLU A 11 1.71 9.42 15.53
N ASN A 12 2.81 10.06 15.17
CA ASN A 12 3.97 10.20 16.04
C ASN A 12 3.65 10.99 17.33
N LEU A 13 2.83 12.01 17.22
CA LEU A 13 2.33 12.76 18.39
C LEU A 13 1.44 11.85 19.27
N TYR A 14 0.57 11.06 18.66
CA TYR A 14 -0.30 10.12 19.36
C TYR A 14 0.49 9.02 20.10
N GLY A 15 1.46 8.41 19.42
CA GLY A 15 2.33 7.38 19.99
C GLY A 15 3.17 7.92 21.16
N SER A 16 3.70 9.14 21.01
CA SER A 16 4.49 9.78 22.06
C SER A 16 3.66 10.13 23.31
N GLY A 17 2.37 10.37 23.18
CA GLY A 17 1.47 10.63 24.32
C GLY A 17 1.09 9.37 25.10
N LYS A 18 1.27 8.17 24.54
CA LYS A 18 0.98 6.87 25.17
C LYS A 18 2.20 6.20 25.80
N ALA A 19 3.41 6.56 25.38
CA ALA A 19 4.63 6.05 25.99
C ALA A 19 4.75 6.56 27.42
N GLU A 20 5.08 5.69 28.38
CA GLU A 20 5.33 6.01 29.79
C GLU A 20 6.46 7.04 30.00
N SER A 21 7.14 7.42 28.95
CA SER A 21 8.09 8.51 28.91
C SER A 21 7.34 9.84 29.02
N SER A 22 7.29 10.37 30.21
CA SER A 22 6.63 11.61 30.70
C SER A 22 6.95 12.90 29.94
N ARG A 23 7.52 12.85 28.75
CA ARG A 23 8.00 14.04 28.03
C ARG A 23 7.37 14.13 26.64
N ALA A 24 6.47 15.10 26.48
CA ALA A 24 5.91 15.42 25.17
C ALA A 24 7.02 15.70 24.14
N PRO A 25 6.86 15.25 22.88
CA PRO A 25 7.91 15.32 21.87
C PRO A 25 8.23 16.77 21.51
N THR A 26 9.51 17.03 21.28
CA THR A 26 9.99 18.30 20.74
C THR A 26 9.89 18.33 19.21
N GLN A 27 9.91 19.53 18.62
CA GLN A 27 9.93 19.69 17.15
C GLN A 27 11.03 18.88 16.47
N ARG A 28 12.24 18.81 17.07
CA ARG A 28 13.35 18.02 16.53
C ARG A 28 13.10 16.52 16.59
N ALA A 29 12.50 16.05 17.67
CA ALA A 29 12.15 14.64 17.80
C ALA A 29 11.12 14.27 16.73
N LEU A 30 10.06 15.04 16.57
CA LEU A 30 9.04 14.84 15.55
C LEU A 30 9.60 14.87 14.13
N ALA A 31 10.46 15.86 13.82
CA ALA A 31 11.12 15.95 12.53
C ALA A 31 11.91 14.67 12.18
N ARG A 32 12.69 14.18 13.16
CA ARG A 32 13.50 12.97 12.99
C ARG A 32 12.64 11.74 12.76
N THR A 33 11.61 11.54 13.59
CA THR A 33 10.73 10.38 13.52
C THR A 33 9.88 10.37 12.25
N ALA A 34 9.45 11.55 11.79
CA ALA A 34 8.66 11.67 10.57
C ALA A 34 9.51 11.75 9.28
N GLY A 35 10.85 11.72 9.38
CA GLY A 35 11.74 11.85 8.23
C GLY A 35 11.66 13.21 7.52
N LEU A 36 11.36 14.28 8.27
CA LEU A 36 11.13 15.61 7.73
C LEU A 36 12.22 16.62 8.12
N SER A 37 12.35 17.69 7.34
CA SER A 37 13.14 18.85 7.77
C SER A 37 12.45 19.55 8.93
N LEU A 38 13.23 20.20 9.79
CA LEU A 38 12.70 20.98 10.91
C LEU A 38 11.75 22.09 10.44
N GLY A 39 12.07 22.75 9.32
CA GLY A 39 11.23 23.78 8.72
C GLY A 39 9.85 23.25 8.30
N MET A 40 9.80 22.11 7.60
CA MET A 40 8.54 21.47 7.21
C MET A 40 7.73 21.06 8.44
N THR A 41 8.38 20.47 9.44
CA THR A 41 7.72 20.07 10.69
C THR A 41 7.09 21.27 11.40
N ASN A 42 7.78 22.41 11.43
CA ASN A 42 7.24 23.63 12.03
C ASN A 42 6.02 24.17 11.28
N VAL A 43 6.05 24.14 9.95
CA VAL A 43 4.89 24.55 9.14
C VAL A 43 3.68 23.65 9.42
N LEU A 44 3.90 22.33 9.51
CA LEU A 44 2.83 21.38 9.80
C LEU A 44 2.27 21.57 11.21
N LEU A 45 3.13 21.69 12.21
CA LEU A 45 2.72 21.91 13.61
C LEU A 45 1.93 23.22 13.78
N LYS A 46 2.36 24.30 13.12
CA LYS A 46 1.61 25.55 13.11
C LYS A 46 0.21 25.35 12.53
N ARG A 47 0.11 24.71 11.36
CA ARG A 47 -1.18 24.39 10.71
C ARG A 47 -2.07 23.51 11.59
N PHE A 48 -1.51 22.51 12.28
CA PHE A 48 -2.27 21.63 13.17
C PHE A 48 -2.78 22.38 14.40
N THR A 49 -2.00 23.33 14.90
CA THR A 49 -2.44 24.21 16.02
C THR A 49 -3.57 25.15 15.56
N GLU A 50 -3.45 25.75 14.38
CA GLU A 50 -4.50 26.59 13.80
C GLU A 50 -5.81 25.83 13.56
N LYS A 51 -5.71 24.54 13.23
CA LYS A 51 -6.87 23.63 13.06
C LYS A 51 -7.41 23.06 14.38
N GLY A 52 -6.79 23.37 15.50
CA GLY A 52 -7.17 22.83 16.80
C GLY A 52 -6.84 21.37 17.04
N TRP A 53 -6.05 20.72 16.17
CA TRP A 53 -5.67 19.31 16.31
C TRP A 53 -4.54 19.07 17.29
N VAL A 54 -3.73 20.10 17.53
CA VAL A 54 -2.57 20.07 18.41
C VAL A 54 -2.58 21.27 19.32
N THR A 55 -2.29 21.06 20.60
CA THR A 55 -2.01 22.12 21.55
C THR A 55 -0.51 22.28 21.76
N VAL A 56 -0.09 23.50 22.06
CA VAL A 56 1.30 23.84 22.32
C VAL A 56 1.43 24.33 23.76
N LYS A 57 2.24 23.63 24.55
CA LYS A 57 2.61 24.06 25.90
C LYS A 57 4.05 24.55 25.91
N ARG A 58 4.24 25.79 26.29
CA ARG A 58 5.59 26.36 26.48
C ARG A 58 6.15 25.90 27.82
N VAL A 59 7.26 25.18 27.80
CA VAL A 59 7.91 24.70 29.03
C VAL A 59 8.97 25.66 29.49
N ASN A 60 9.71 26.24 28.54
CA ASN A 60 10.66 27.35 28.79
C ASN A 60 10.87 28.17 27.50
N ALA A 61 11.77 29.14 27.54
CA ALA A 61 12.02 30.06 26.40
C ALA A 61 12.43 29.35 25.11
N ARG A 62 12.95 28.10 25.16
CA ARG A 62 13.48 27.35 24.02
C ARG A 62 12.77 26.01 23.75
N ASN A 63 11.88 25.59 24.65
CA ASN A 63 11.22 24.28 24.53
C ASN A 63 9.71 24.42 24.46
N LEU A 64 9.16 24.01 23.32
CA LEU A 64 7.73 23.85 23.08
C LEU A 64 7.41 22.35 23.09
N HIS A 65 6.37 21.98 23.82
CA HIS A 65 5.80 20.64 23.84
C HIS A 65 4.48 20.66 23.07
N TYR A 66 4.29 19.62 22.27
CA TYR A 66 3.11 19.44 21.44
C TYR A 66 2.32 18.26 21.95
N ALA A 67 1.01 18.42 22.07
CA ALA A 67 0.10 17.34 22.44
C ALA A 67 -1.12 17.33 21.51
N LEU A 68 -1.62 16.16 21.19
CA LEU A 68 -2.86 16.00 20.45
C LEU A 68 -4.07 16.41 21.30
N THR A 69 -5.02 17.05 20.64
CA THR A 69 -6.36 17.30 21.17
C THR A 69 -7.27 16.11 20.86
N PRO A 70 -8.46 16.01 21.48
CA PRO A 70 -9.49 15.05 21.06
C PRO A 70 -9.85 15.18 19.58
N GLU A 71 -9.91 16.40 19.05
CA GLU A 71 -10.15 16.69 17.62
C GLU A 71 -9.00 16.17 16.75
N GLY A 72 -7.75 16.28 17.20
CA GLY A 72 -6.58 15.71 16.53
C GLY A 72 -6.65 14.19 16.47
N VAL A 73 -7.08 13.53 17.54
CA VAL A 73 -7.31 12.07 17.55
C VAL A 73 -8.41 11.66 16.56
N GLN A 74 -9.52 12.41 16.54
CA GLN A 74 -10.60 12.18 15.58
C GLN A 74 -10.13 12.37 14.13
N GLU A 75 -9.26 13.35 13.85
CA GLU A 75 -8.70 13.54 12.51
C GLU A 75 -7.80 12.40 12.09
N ILE A 76 -6.98 11.83 12.99
CA ILE A 76 -6.22 10.60 12.72
C ILE A 76 -7.18 9.48 12.33
N ALA A 77 -8.19 9.21 13.17
CA ALA A 77 -9.15 8.14 12.93
C ALA A 77 -9.87 8.31 11.56
N ARG A 78 -10.27 9.55 11.23
CA ARG A 78 -10.92 9.87 9.97
C ARG A 78 -10.01 9.65 8.75
N ARG A 79 -8.72 9.98 8.85
CA ARG A 79 -7.74 9.78 7.77
C ARG A 79 -7.41 8.31 7.59
N THR A 80 -7.17 7.59 8.69
CA THR A 80 -6.91 6.15 8.69
C THR A 80 -8.10 5.39 8.08
N TYR A 81 -9.34 5.73 8.48
CA TYR A 81 -10.54 5.13 7.87
C TYR A 81 -10.63 5.37 6.36
N ARG A 82 -10.35 6.61 5.90
CA ARG A 82 -10.35 6.91 4.45
C ARG A 82 -9.26 6.14 3.70
N TYR A 83 -8.10 5.98 4.32
CA TYR A 83 -7.01 5.17 3.76
C TYR A 83 -7.43 3.70 3.63
N LEU A 84 -7.92 3.09 4.72
CA LEU A 84 -8.41 1.71 4.74
C LEU A 84 -9.53 1.49 3.71
N LYS A 85 -10.49 2.40 3.62
CA LYS A 85 -11.59 2.29 2.64
C LYS A 85 -11.07 2.32 1.20
N ARG A 86 -10.05 3.14 0.91
CA ARG A 86 -9.42 3.21 -0.41
C ARG A 86 -8.67 1.92 -0.73
N THR A 87 -7.86 1.44 0.22
CA THR A 87 -7.11 0.19 0.10
C THR A 87 -8.05 -1.00 -0.11
N ALA A 88 -9.12 -1.11 0.68
CA ALA A 88 -10.10 -2.18 0.53
C ALA A 88 -10.78 -2.17 -0.86
N ARG A 89 -11.10 -0.99 -1.40
CA ARG A 89 -11.64 -0.86 -2.76
C ARG A 89 -10.64 -1.31 -3.83
N SER A 90 -9.37 -0.91 -3.69
CA SER A 90 -8.32 -1.33 -4.62
C SER A 90 -8.11 -2.84 -4.58
N THR A 91 -8.11 -3.44 -3.38
CA THR A 91 -7.98 -4.89 -3.21
C THR A 91 -9.15 -5.63 -3.88
N ALA A 92 -10.39 -5.14 -3.71
CA ALA A 92 -11.56 -5.73 -4.37
C ALA A 92 -11.45 -5.65 -5.90
N LEU A 93 -11.02 -4.50 -6.43
CA LEU A 93 -10.80 -4.33 -7.87
C LEU A 93 -9.70 -5.28 -8.39
N TYR A 94 -8.58 -5.39 -7.67
CA TYR A 94 -7.50 -6.29 -8.05
C TYR A 94 -7.97 -7.75 -8.05
N ARG A 95 -8.74 -8.16 -7.04
CA ARG A 95 -9.34 -9.49 -7.01
C ARG A 95 -10.17 -9.74 -8.26
N ASP A 96 -11.06 -8.82 -8.63
CA ASP A 96 -11.96 -8.99 -9.77
C ASP A 96 -11.19 -9.09 -11.10
N LEU A 97 -10.14 -8.29 -11.28
CA LEU A 97 -9.27 -8.35 -12.47
C LEU A 97 -8.47 -9.65 -12.55
N LEU A 98 -7.94 -10.11 -11.42
CA LEU A 98 -7.20 -11.37 -11.35
C LEU A 98 -8.13 -12.57 -11.52
N GLU A 99 -9.35 -12.51 -11.00
CA GLU A 99 -10.38 -13.53 -11.19
C GLU A 99 -10.76 -13.65 -12.68
N GLU A 100 -10.95 -12.54 -13.36
CA GLU A 100 -11.21 -12.53 -14.81
C GLU A 100 -10.05 -13.18 -15.60
N HIS A 101 -8.81 -12.87 -15.23
CA HIS A 101 -7.62 -13.46 -15.83
C HIS A 101 -7.52 -14.98 -15.59
N VAL A 102 -7.74 -15.42 -14.36
CA VAL A 102 -7.72 -16.85 -13.97
C VAL A 102 -8.83 -17.62 -14.69
N LEU A 103 -10.03 -17.06 -14.78
CA LEU A 103 -11.15 -17.67 -15.52
C LEU A 103 -10.89 -17.75 -17.02
N ALA A 104 -10.24 -16.76 -17.61
CA ALA A 104 -9.83 -16.79 -19.00
C ALA A 104 -8.81 -17.93 -19.24
N ALA A 105 -7.78 -18.03 -18.41
CA ALA A 105 -6.80 -19.07 -18.47
C ALA A 105 -7.44 -20.48 -18.32
N LYS A 106 -8.35 -20.63 -17.37
CA LYS A 106 -9.10 -21.89 -17.18
C LYS A 106 -9.90 -22.30 -18.42
N ARG A 107 -10.56 -21.34 -19.09
CA ARG A 107 -11.29 -21.62 -20.35
C ARG A 107 -10.37 -22.08 -21.49
N GLU A 108 -9.11 -21.67 -21.45
CA GLU A 108 -8.06 -22.10 -22.39
C GLU A 108 -7.43 -23.45 -22.00
N GLY A 109 -7.91 -24.10 -20.95
CA GLY A 109 -7.44 -25.42 -20.49
C GLY A 109 -6.29 -25.37 -19.47
N VAL A 110 -5.94 -24.19 -18.98
CA VAL A 110 -4.91 -24.04 -17.94
C VAL A 110 -5.40 -24.65 -16.63
N ARG A 111 -4.56 -25.45 -16.01
CA ARG A 111 -4.78 -26.08 -14.70
C ARG A 111 -3.86 -25.55 -13.61
N THR A 112 -2.71 -25.02 -14.01
CA THR A 112 -1.70 -24.50 -13.08
C THR A 112 -1.33 -23.06 -13.44
N LEU A 113 -1.39 -22.19 -12.45
CA LEU A 113 -0.91 -20.82 -12.57
C LEU A 113 0.38 -20.67 -11.75
N VAL A 114 1.42 -20.15 -12.37
CA VAL A 114 2.74 -19.95 -11.75
C VAL A 114 2.95 -18.43 -11.58
N LEU A 115 3.20 -17.95 -10.37
CA LEU A 115 3.66 -16.60 -10.12
C LEU A 115 5.19 -16.61 -10.03
N ALA A 116 5.83 -15.88 -10.94
CA ALA A 116 7.28 -15.74 -11.02
C ALA A 116 7.73 -14.39 -10.48
N GLY A 117 8.50 -14.40 -9.41
CA GLY A 117 8.98 -13.24 -8.68
C GLY A 117 8.15 -12.92 -7.41
N PRO A 118 8.68 -12.04 -6.53
CA PRO A 118 7.99 -11.61 -5.33
C PRO A 118 6.87 -10.60 -5.67
N SER A 119 5.70 -10.75 -5.05
CA SER A 119 4.56 -9.84 -5.19
C SER A 119 3.80 -9.73 -3.88
N ASP A 120 3.35 -8.53 -3.56
CA ASP A 120 2.46 -8.27 -2.43
C ASP A 120 1.00 -8.67 -2.72
N LEU A 121 0.70 -9.10 -3.94
CA LEU A 121 -0.64 -9.52 -4.39
C LEU A 121 -0.77 -11.03 -4.57
N ASP A 122 0.26 -11.80 -4.21
CA ASP A 122 0.31 -13.24 -4.36
C ASP A 122 -0.86 -13.96 -3.66
N PHE A 123 -1.24 -13.48 -2.46
CA PHE A 123 -2.37 -13.99 -1.69
C PHE A 123 -3.72 -13.88 -2.40
N ILE A 124 -3.90 -12.85 -3.25
CA ILE A 124 -5.12 -12.69 -4.05
C ILE A 124 -5.16 -13.73 -5.17
N LEU A 125 -4.02 -13.93 -5.86
CA LEU A 125 -3.92 -14.95 -6.91
C LEU A 125 -4.13 -16.36 -6.34
N GLU A 126 -3.51 -16.65 -5.19
CA GLU A 126 -3.67 -17.92 -4.49
C GLU A 126 -5.15 -18.19 -4.18
N TYR A 127 -5.81 -17.22 -3.54
CA TYR A 127 -7.24 -17.31 -3.22
C TYR A 127 -8.11 -17.53 -4.47
N VAL A 128 -7.85 -16.80 -5.55
CA VAL A 128 -8.64 -16.92 -6.79
C VAL A 128 -8.39 -18.26 -7.47
N CYS A 129 -7.16 -18.75 -7.51
CA CYS A 129 -6.82 -20.04 -8.07
C CYS A 129 -7.50 -21.18 -7.30
N GLU A 130 -7.42 -21.16 -5.95
CA GLU A 130 -8.10 -22.14 -5.10
C GLU A 130 -9.61 -22.14 -5.34
N ARG A 131 -10.23 -20.97 -5.36
CA ARG A 131 -11.68 -20.81 -5.59
C ARG A 131 -12.14 -21.42 -6.90
N HIS A 132 -11.30 -21.37 -7.93
CA HIS A 132 -11.63 -21.88 -9.27
C HIS A 132 -11.00 -23.24 -9.57
N GLY A 133 -10.32 -23.86 -8.60
CA GLY A 133 -9.77 -25.20 -8.72
C GLY A 133 -8.54 -25.29 -9.61
N LEU A 134 -7.74 -24.22 -9.69
CA LEU A 134 -6.42 -24.23 -10.31
C LEU A 134 -5.35 -24.45 -9.24
N VAL A 135 -4.28 -25.15 -9.64
CA VAL A 135 -3.07 -25.22 -8.81
C VAL A 135 -2.33 -23.89 -8.86
N PHE A 136 -1.94 -23.35 -7.71
CA PHE A 136 -1.13 -22.15 -7.63
C PHE A 136 0.28 -22.47 -7.16
N LEU A 137 1.28 -22.04 -7.92
CA LEU A 137 2.69 -22.20 -7.59
C LEU A 137 3.40 -20.85 -7.55
N LYS A 138 4.31 -20.68 -6.60
CA LYS A 138 5.16 -19.47 -6.48
C LYS A 138 6.62 -19.86 -6.66
N THR A 139 7.35 -19.06 -7.43
CA THR A 139 8.81 -19.15 -7.52
C THR A 139 9.42 -17.76 -7.49
N ALA A 140 10.47 -17.61 -6.68
CA ALA A 140 11.23 -16.34 -6.65
C ALA A 140 12.14 -16.18 -7.90
N ASP A 141 12.41 -17.28 -8.60
CA ASP A 141 13.31 -17.32 -9.76
C ASP A 141 12.50 -17.37 -11.08
N PRO A 142 12.52 -16.26 -11.87
CA PRO A 142 11.84 -16.23 -13.16
C PRO A 142 12.36 -17.28 -14.17
N VAL A 143 13.61 -17.72 -14.04
CA VAL A 143 14.20 -18.73 -14.92
C VAL A 143 13.58 -20.11 -14.65
N ARG A 144 13.34 -20.42 -13.36
CA ARG A 144 12.63 -21.65 -12.98
C ARG A 144 11.19 -21.69 -13.49
N ALA A 145 10.53 -20.53 -13.52
CA ALA A 145 9.18 -20.42 -14.06
C ALA A 145 9.11 -20.87 -15.52
N ARG A 146 10.15 -20.57 -16.33
CA ARG A 146 10.24 -21.02 -17.73
C ARG A 146 10.29 -22.53 -17.89
N ALA A 147 10.94 -23.22 -16.93
CA ALA A 147 11.03 -24.68 -16.95
C ALA A 147 9.70 -25.38 -16.62
N LEU A 148 8.75 -24.65 -16.05
CA LEU A 148 7.41 -25.15 -15.73
C LEU A 148 6.40 -24.88 -16.85
N ASP A 149 6.79 -24.16 -17.91
CA ASP A 149 5.91 -23.75 -19.00
C ASP A 149 5.37 -24.97 -19.78
N GLY A 150 4.10 -24.91 -20.13
CA GLY A 150 3.43 -26.02 -20.83
C GLY A 150 1.98 -25.64 -21.17
N PRO A 151 1.30 -26.52 -21.94
CA PRO A 151 -0.04 -26.23 -22.46
C PRO A 151 -1.10 -26.05 -21.36
N GLU A 152 -0.92 -26.66 -20.21
CA GLU A 152 -1.81 -26.55 -19.05
C GLU A 152 -1.26 -25.58 -17.97
N VAL A 153 -0.14 -24.91 -18.23
CA VAL A 153 0.53 -24.00 -17.28
C VAL A 153 0.50 -22.58 -17.82
N ARG A 154 0.12 -21.64 -16.99
CA ARG A 154 0.20 -20.20 -17.29
C ARG A 154 1.12 -19.51 -16.30
N THR A 155 2.16 -18.88 -16.82
CA THR A 155 3.07 -18.07 -15.99
C THR A 155 2.65 -16.60 -16.01
N VAL A 156 2.53 -16.01 -14.81
CA VAL A 156 2.33 -14.57 -14.56
C VAL A 156 3.56 -14.05 -13.85
N TYR A 157 4.09 -12.92 -14.28
CA TYR A 157 5.28 -12.32 -13.69
C TYR A 157 4.92 -11.22 -12.70
N ALA A 158 5.56 -11.22 -11.55
CA ALA A 158 5.41 -10.19 -10.53
C ALA A 158 5.84 -8.80 -11.05
N GLU A 159 5.38 -7.74 -10.38
CA GLU A 159 5.53 -6.34 -10.81
C GLU A 159 7.00 -5.91 -10.98
N GLY A 160 7.91 -6.49 -10.17
CA GLY A 160 9.34 -6.18 -10.20
C GLY A 160 10.14 -6.94 -11.25
N VAL A 161 9.53 -7.87 -12.01
CA VAL A 161 10.24 -8.65 -13.01
C VAL A 161 10.30 -7.90 -14.35
N PRO A 162 11.49 -7.55 -14.84
CA PRO A 162 11.63 -6.81 -16.10
C PRO A 162 11.14 -7.64 -17.28
N GLU A 163 10.67 -6.98 -18.33
CA GLU A 163 10.04 -7.63 -19.50
C GLU A 163 11.00 -8.58 -20.21
N GLU A 164 12.28 -8.24 -20.27
CA GLU A 164 13.33 -9.06 -20.90
C GLU A 164 13.56 -10.40 -20.18
N ALA A 165 13.19 -10.48 -18.90
CA ALA A 165 13.27 -11.71 -18.10
C ALA A 165 12.04 -12.59 -18.23
N ARG A 166 10.97 -12.13 -18.89
CA ARG A 166 9.70 -12.85 -19.05
C ARG A 166 9.73 -13.78 -20.26
N LEU A 167 8.80 -14.73 -20.30
CA LEU A 167 8.54 -15.51 -21.52
C LEU A 167 7.88 -14.61 -22.58
N PRO A 168 8.22 -14.79 -23.87
CA PRO A 168 7.55 -14.07 -24.95
C PRO A 168 6.04 -14.28 -24.92
N GLY A 169 5.27 -13.19 -24.98
CA GLY A 169 3.81 -13.22 -24.94
C GLY A 169 3.18 -13.48 -23.55
N SER A 170 3.99 -13.61 -22.50
CA SER A 170 3.48 -13.70 -21.13
C SER A 170 3.06 -12.32 -20.60
N ARG A 171 2.15 -12.30 -19.63
CA ARG A 171 1.69 -11.07 -18.99
C ARG A 171 2.36 -10.88 -17.63
N GLY A 172 2.71 -9.62 -17.34
CA GLY A 172 3.03 -9.20 -15.99
C GLY A 172 1.78 -8.92 -15.16
N LEU A 173 1.90 -9.05 -13.86
CA LEU A 173 0.80 -8.74 -12.94
C LEU A 173 0.36 -7.28 -13.08
N ALA A 174 1.31 -6.36 -13.23
CA ALA A 174 1.02 -4.95 -13.49
C ALA A 174 0.18 -4.74 -14.77
N ASP A 175 0.46 -5.50 -15.82
CA ASP A 175 -0.26 -5.40 -17.10
C ASP A 175 -1.70 -5.89 -16.98
N ILE A 176 -1.91 -6.96 -16.20
CA ILE A 176 -3.25 -7.50 -15.90
C ILE A 176 -4.06 -6.46 -15.12
N LEU A 177 -3.45 -5.81 -14.13
CA LEU A 177 -4.10 -4.81 -13.30
C LEU A 177 -4.34 -3.48 -14.01
N ALA A 178 -3.48 -3.12 -14.98
CA ALA A 178 -3.64 -1.93 -15.80
C ALA A 178 -4.66 -2.09 -16.93
N GLY A 179 -4.94 -3.30 -17.36
CA GLY A 179 -5.76 -3.62 -18.55
C GLY A 179 -7.21 -3.13 -18.53
N ARG A 180 -7.71 -2.64 -17.38
CA ARG A 180 -9.02 -1.98 -17.24
C ARG A 180 -8.94 -0.47 -17.06
N ALA A 181 -7.77 0.08 -16.75
CA ALA A 181 -7.62 1.54 -16.69
C ALA A 181 -7.80 2.20 -18.05
N SER A 182 -7.50 1.46 -19.14
CA SER A 182 -7.68 1.90 -20.54
C SER A 182 -9.11 1.73 -21.09
N GLY A 183 -9.94 0.91 -20.44
CA GLY A 183 -11.31 0.64 -20.92
C GLY A 183 -12.42 1.41 -20.18
N ALA A 184 -12.11 2.08 -19.07
CA ALA A 184 -13.09 2.79 -18.25
C ALA A 184 -13.25 4.28 -18.61
N GLU A 185 -12.40 4.84 -19.49
CA GLU A 185 -12.48 6.24 -19.94
C GLU A 185 -13.22 6.42 -21.28
N GLY A 186 -13.83 5.39 -21.83
CA GLY A 186 -14.50 5.39 -23.13
C GLY A 186 -16.00 5.04 -23.13
N GLY A 187 -16.73 5.37 -22.07
CA GLY A 187 -18.19 5.12 -22.00
C GLY A 187 -18.91 6.25 -21.28
N GLU A 188 -19.23 7.30 -22.01
CA GLU A 188 -20.28 8.26 -21.70
C GLU A 188 -21.65 7.62 -21.89
#